data_70d147343db9d3535a333e6eafcc0e1b
#
_entry.id   70d147343db9d3535a333e6eafcc0e1b
#
_cell.length_a   1.000
_cell.length_b   1.000
_cell.length_c   1.000
_cell.angle_alpha   90.00
_cell.angle_beta   90.00
_cell.angle_gamma   90.00
#
_symmetry.space_group_name_H-M   'P 1'
#
loop_
_entity.id
_entity.type
_entity.pdbx_description
1 polymer ?
#
loop_
_entity_poly.entity_id
_entity_poly.type
_entity_poly.pdbx_seq_one_letter_code
_entity_poly.pdbx_strand_id
1 'polypeptide(L)'
;MNDSNLNQGEVISVRGSVIDARFIKRLPKIHNLLKAGGAMIEVLIHLGAETVRGVALTPTQGLARGSPVIDTGRPIMVPVGEKLLGRVFNVFGSPIDNQGKVEAKEFRSIYKEPIALSQQTNISEIFETGIKAIDVLAPMERGGKAGLLGGAGVGKTVLIMELIQNMAGKYEGISIFCGIGERCREGEELYREIKEVGALEKTIMVFAQMNEQPGARFRVGHAALTMAEYFRDEVRQDVLMLIDNVFRFVQAGSEVSGLMGQLPSRVGYQPTLATELAELEERICSTGSGAITSVQAVYVPADDFTDPAVVHAFGHLSSSIVLSRKMASQGLYPSIDPLQSRSKMLSPLVVGDRHYRIAQMIRKTLMEYEELKDIIAMLGLEELSQEDQKIVNRARRLERFLTQPFSTTEHFTGLEGKMVKLEDALDGCERILKDEFSEYPEKSLYMIGKIDEAMK
;
A
#
# COMPACT_ATOMS: atom_id res chain seq x y z
N MET A 1 -5.23 -36.84 -11.58
CA MET A 1 -3.89 -37.07 -12.19
C MET A 1 -3.36 -38.36 -11.60
N ASN A 2 -2.93 -39.32 -12.42
CA ASN A 2 -2.41 -40.61 -11.95
C ASN A 2 -1.15 -40.37 -11.12
N ASP A 3 -1.13 -40.88 -9.87
CA ASP A 3 -0.03 -40.76 -8.90
C ASP A 3 1.31 -41.35 -9.38
N SER A 4 1.33 -42.14 -10.43
CA SER A 4 2.51 -42.85 -10.95
C SER A 4 3.52 -41.97 -11.67
N ASN A 5 3.27 -40.70 -11.91
CA ASN A 5 4.14 -39.80 -12.69
C ASN A 5 4.69 -38.60 -11.90
N LEU A 6 4.45 -38.55 -10.59
CA LEU A 6 4.94 -37.48 -9.73
C LEU A 6 6.45 -37.64 -9.49
N ASN A 7 7.19 -36.54 -9.64
CA ASN A 7 8.61 -36.50 -9.30
C ASN A 7 8.76 -36.50 -7.78
N GLN A 8 9.22 -37.63 -7.22
CA GLN A 8 9.38 -37.84 -5.79
C GLN A 8 10.85 -37.77 -5.38
N GLY A 9 11.08 -37.16 -4.24
CA GLY A 9 12.36 -37.07 -3.56
C GLY A 9 12.22 -37.37 -2.07
N GLU A 10 13.27 -37.11 -1.33
CA GLU A 10 13.28 -37.25 0.12
C GLU A 10 13.90 -36.02 0.81
N VAL A 11 13.46 -35.72 2.01
CA VAL A 11 14.03 -34.66 2.86
C VAL A 11 15.41 -35.13 3.38
N ILE A 12 16.42 -34.35 3.09
CA ILE A 12 17.79 -34.60 3.61
C ILE A 12 18.00 -33.87 4.94
N SER A 13 17.53 -32.64 5.03
CA SER A 13 17.75 -31.74 6.18
C SER A 13 16.58 -30.81 6.39
N VAL A 14 16.26 -30.57 7.66
CA VAL A 14 15.26 -29.55 8.08
C VAL A 14 15.94 -28.63 9.10
N ARG A 15 15.99 -27.32 8.80
CA ARG A 15 16.57 -26.29 9.67
C ARG A 15 15.59 -25.12 9.79
N GLY A 16 14.65 -25.24 10.71
CA GLY A 16 13.57 -24.28 10.80
C GLY A 16 12.73 -24.27 9.52
N SER A 17 12.70 -23.16 8.80
CA SER A 17 11.97 -23.02 7.53
C SER A 17 12.78 -23.44 6.30
N VAL A 18 14.07 -23.81 6.43
CA VAL A 18 14.89 -24.24 5.30
C VAL A 18 14.94 -25.77 5.22
N ILE A 19 14.60 -26.28 4.07
CA ILE A 19 14.55 -27.71 3.78
C ILE A 19 15.46 -28.02 2.59
N ASP A 20 16.37 -29.01 2.79
CA ASP A 20 17.13 -29.62 1.71
C ASP A 20 16.47 -30.93 1.32
N ALA A 21 16.20 -31.14 0.03
CA ALA A 21 15.54 -32.32 -0.50
C ALA A 21 16.33 -32.88 -1.69
N ARG A 22 16.42 -34.23 -1.77
CA ARG A 22 17.10 -34.94 -2.84
C ARG A 22 16.11 -35.54 -3.81
N PHE A 23 16.37 -35.36 -5.10
CA PHE A 23 15.59 -35.89 -6.22
C PHE A 23 16.50 -36.62 -7.18
N ILE A 24 16.33 -37.93 -7.30
CA ILE A 24 17.19 -38.77 -8.14
C ILE A 24 16.74 -38.76 -9.61
N LYS A 25 15.42 -38.71 -9.87
CA LYS A 25 14.88 -38.80 -11.24
C LYS A 25 15.03 -37.53 -12.03
N ARG A 26 14.62 -36.39 -11.43
CA ARG A 26 14.64 -35.08 -12.07
C ARG A 26 14.70 -33.98 -10.99
N LEU A 27 15.64 -33.06 -11.16
CA LEU A 27 15.74 -31.91 -10.26
C LEU A 27 14.55 -30.97 -10.45
N PRO A 28 13.79 -30.60 -9.40
CA PRO A 28 12.75 -29.58 -9.48
C PRO A 28 13.30 -28.23 -9.96
N LYS A 29 12.52 -27.52 -10.76
CA LYS A 29 12.89 -26.16 -11.19
C LYS A 29 12.90 -25.20 -10.02
N ILE A 30 13.66 -24.12 -10.13
CA ILE A 30 13.57 -22.98 -9.23
C ILE A 30 12.13 -22.48 -9.22
N HIS A 31 11.64 -22.06 -8.06
CA HIS A 31 10.26 -21.66 -7.76
C HIS A 31 9.21 -22.78 -7.82
N ASN A 32 9.56 -24.01 -8.17
CA ASN A 32 8.61 -25.11 -8.03
C ASN A 32 8.16 -25.25 -6.56
N LEU A 33 6.89 -25.54 -6.39
CA LEU A 33 6.30 -25.82 -5.09
C LEU A 33 6.43 -27.31 -4.80
N LEU A 34 7.08 -27.65 -3.70
CA LEU A 34 7.22 -29.00 -3.20
C LEU A 34 6.23 -29.24 -2.05
N LYS A 35 5.74 -30.45 -1.94
CA LYS A 35 4.87 -30.89 -0.83
C LYS A 35 5.55 -32.00 -0.05
N ALA A 36 5.75 -31.79 1.26
CA ALA A 36 6.33 -32.78 2.16
C ALA A 36 5.46 -32.87 3.42
N GLY A 37 4.71 -33.94 3.57
CA GLY A 37 3.71 -34.04 4.63
C GLY A 37 2.71 -32.90 4.53
N GLY A 38 2.57 -32.11 5.61
CA GLY A 38 1.74 -30.87 5.63
C GLY A 38 2.47 -29.60 5.15
N ALA A 39 3.80 -29.69 4.95
CA ALA A 39 4.61 -28.53 4.58
C ALA A 39 4.60 -28.27 3.08
N MET A 40 4.43 -27.01 2.72
CA MET A 40 4.59 -26.48 1.35
C MET A 40 5.91 -25.71 1.29
N ILE A 41 6.77 -26.06 0.33
CA ILE A 41 8.15 -25.58 0.26
C ILE A 41 8.42 -25.04 -1.14
N GLU A 42 8.93 -23.82 -1.24
CA GLU A 42 9.37 -23.24 -2.51
C GLU A 42 10.86 -23.54 -2.73
N VAL A 43 11.20 -24.05 -3.91
CA VAL A 43 12.59 -24.28 -4.32
C VAL A 43 13.26 -22.94 -4.65
N LEU A 44 14.36 -22.61 -3.95
CA LEU A 44 15.09 -21.37 -4.19
C LEU A 44 16.47 -21.59 -4.83
N ILE A 45 17.16 -22.69 -4.50
CA ILE A 45 18.53 -22.94 -4.96
C ILE A 45 18.72 -24.42 -5.29
N HIS A 46 19.51 -24.68 -6.32
CA HIS A 46 20.09 -26.01 -6.59
C HIS A 46 21.45 -26.11 -5.91
N LEU A 47 21.61 -27.04 -4.97
CA LEU A 47 22.86 -27.28 -4.27
C LEU A 47 23.81 -28.27 -5.00
N GLY A 48 23.30 -28.96 -6.00
CA GLY A 48 24.04 -29.94 -6.80
C GLY A 48 23.12 -30.61 -7.82
N ALA A 49 23.59 -31.71 -8.39
CA ALA A 49 22.87 -32.42 -9.44
C ALA A 49 21.54 -33.06 -8.99
N GLU A 50 21.41 -33.40 -7.71
CA GLU A 50 20.25 -34.11 -7.16
C GLU A 50 19.61 -33.38 -5.98
N THR A 51 20.16 -32.27 -5.51
CA THR A 51 19.73 -31.62 -4.26
C THR A 51 19.26 -30.22 -4.49
N VAL A 52 18.09 -29.94 -3.98
CA VAL A 52 17.50 -28.60 -3.95
C VAL A 52 17.41 -28.11 -2.51
N ARG A 53 17.49 -26.79 -2.33
CA ARG A 53 17.17 -26.09 -1.10
C ARG A 53 15.97 -25.20 -1.32
N GLY A 54 15.01 -25.31 -0.43
CA GLY A 54 13.79 -24.49 -0.44
C GLY A 54 13.48 -23.88 0.91
N VAL A 55 12.58 -22.91 0.87
CA VAL A 55 11.99 -22.28 2.05
C VAL A 55 10.56 -22.74 2.24
N ALA A 56 10.21 -23.09 3.46
CA ALA A 56 8.84 -23.45 3.80
C ALA A 56 7.95 -22.20 3.85
N LEU A 57 6.77 -22.35 3.28
CA LEU A 57 5.68 -21.36 3.27
C LEU A 57 4.65 -21.67 4.36
N THR A 58 4.66 -22.89 4.89
CA THR A 58 3.80 -23.37 5.97
C THR A 58 4.64 -24.00 7.08
N PRO A 59 4.09 -24.20 8.29
CA PRO A 59 4.81 -24.81 9.39
C PRO A 59 5.47 -26.16 9.03
N THR A 60 6.69 -26.38 9.52
CA THR A 60 7.50 -27.57 9.26
C THR A 60 7.47 -28.60 10.39
N GLN A 61 6.62 -28.38 11.40
CA GLN A 61 6.49 -29.29 12.55
C GLN A 61 6.10 -30.70 12.09
N GLY A 62 6.81 -31.70 12.60
CA GLY A 62 6.60 -33.09 12.22
C GLY A 62 7.31 -33.54 10.93
N LEU A 63 7.95 -32.62 10.19
CA LEU A 63 8.75 -32.97 9.04
C LEU A 63 10.13 -33.50 9.48
N ALA A 64 10.45 -34.73 9.12
CA ALA A 64 11.69 -35.41 9.49
C ALA A 64 12.60 -35.66 8.26
N ARG A 65 13.88 -35.90 8.53
CA ARG A 65 14.79 -36.43 7.53
C ARG A 65 14.28 -37.79 7.02
N GLY A 66 14.36 -38.02 5.72
CA GLY A 66 13.81 -39.21 5.05
C GLY A 66 12.31 -39.09 4.71
N SER A 67 11.64 -38.02 5.13
CA SER A 67 10.23 -37.82 4.74
C SER A 67 10.10 -37.67 3.21
N PRO A 68 9.06 -38.26 2.60
CA PRO A 68 8.84 -38.16 1.17
C PRO A 68 8.49 -36.70 0.78
N VAL A 69 9.05 -36.25 -0.32
CA VAL A 69 8.78 -34.94 -0.93
C VAL A 69 8.26 -35.12 -2.33
N ILE A 70 7.22 -34.40 -2.68
CA ILE A 70 6.62 -34.44 -4.02
C ILE A 70 6.83 -33.06 -4.68
N ASP A 71 7.45 -33.08 -5.87
CA ASP A 71 7.49 -31.91 -6.74
C ASP A 71 6.14 -31.76 -7.44
N THR A 72 5.43 -30.66 -7.22
CA THR A 72 4.15 -30.39 -7.88
C THR A 72 4.31 -30.06 -9.36
N GLY A 73 5.55 -29.87 -9.84
CA GLY A 73 5.90 -29.52 -11.22
C GLY A 73 5.52 -28.10 -11.63
N ARG A 74 5.08 -27.27 -10.68
CA ARG A 74 4.62 -25.89 -10.92
C ARG A 74 4.96 -24.98 -9.74
N PRO A 75 5.07 -23.66 -9.98
CA PRO A 75 5.26 -22.68 -8.91
C PRO A 75 3.97 -22.50 -8.09
N ILE A 76 3.99 -21.54 -7.17
CA ILE A 76 2.78 -21.11 -6.46
C ILE A 76 1.79 -20.57 -7.48
N MET A 77 0.59 -21.14 -7.48
CA MET A 77 -0.53 -20.75 -8.34
C MET A 77 -1.64 -20.18 -7.47
N VAL A 78 -2.17 -19.02 -7.83
CA VAL A 78 -3.30 -18.39 -7.15
C VAL A 78 -4.52 -18.31 -8.06
N PRO A 79 -5.74 -18.44 -7.50
CA PRO A 79 -6.97 -18.25 -8.25
C PRO A 79 -7.09 -16.80 -8.71
N VAL A 80 -7.71 -16.59 -9.86
CA VAL A 80 -8.06 -15.27 -10.39
C VAL A 80 -9.51 -15.25 -10.86
N GLY A 81 -10.13 -14.09 -10.86
CA GLY A 81 -11.50 -13.90 -11.33
C GLY A 81 -12.41 -13.14 -10.38
N GLU A 82 -13.56 -12.74 -10.85
CA GLU A 82 -14.53 -11.92 -10.10
C GLU A 82 -15.10 -12.63 -8.85
N LYS A 83 -15.08 -13.96 -8.80
CA LYS A 83 -15.53 -14.74 -7.64
C LYS A 83 -14.66 -14.57 -6.39
N LEU A 84 -13.52 -13.87 -6.52
CA LEU A 84 -12.64 -13.55 -5.42
C LEU A 84 -13.08 -12.30 -4.66
N LEU A 85 -13.96 -11.49 -5.25
CA LEU A 85 -14.46 -10.27 -4.63
C LEU A 85 -15.23 -10.60 -3.35
N GLY A 86 -15.04 -9.79 -2.34
CA GLY A 86 -15.66 -9.98 -1.02
C GLY A 86 -14.97 -11.01 -0.13
N ARG A 87 -13.86 -11.63 -0.57
CA ARG A 87 -13.23 -12.77 0.09
C ARG A 87 -11.83 -12.45 0.61
N VAL A 88 -11.39 -13.26 1.56
CA VAL A 88 -10.08 -13.16 2.21
C VAL A 88 -9.25 -14.40 1.94
N PHE A 89 -8.00 -14.22 1.51
CA PHE A 89 -7.12 -15.30 1.04
C PHE A 89 -5.77 -15.29 1.76
N ASN A 90 -5.12 -16.45 1.78
CA ASN A 90 -3.71 -16.59 2.13
C ASN A 90 -2.80 -16.53 0.88
N VAL A 91 -1.49 -16.74 1.07
CA VAL A 91 -0.47 -16.72 0.00
C VAL A 91 -0.74 -17.72 -1.15
N PHE A 92 -1.47 -18.79 -0.89
CA PHE A 92 -1.85 -19.80 -1.89
C PHE A 92 -3.18 -19.48 -2.60
N GLY A 93 -3.80 -18.34 -2.27
CA GLY A 93 -5.16 -18.03 -2.73
C GLY A 93 -6.22 -18.98 -2.16
N SER A 94 -5.94 -19.62 -1.04
CA SER A 94 -6.94 -20.37 -0.29
C SER A 94 -7.75 -19.43 0.60
N PRO A 95 -9.09 -19.49 0.60
CA PRO A 95 -9.91 -18.63 1.44
C PRO A 95 -9.71 -18.94 2.91
N ILE A 96 -9.60 -17.88 3.73
CA ILE A 96 -9.42 -17.96 5.19
C ILE A 96 -10.53 -17.27 5.99
N ASP A 97 -11.60 -16.87 5.31
CA ASP A 97 -12.76 -16.14 5.85
C ASP A 97 -13.89 -17.06 6.35
N ASN A 98 -13.68 -18.38 6.39
CA ASN A 98 -14.66 -19.38 6.76
C ASN A 98 -15.96 -19.39 5.93
N GLN A 99 -15.98 -18.75 4.75
CA GLN A 99 -17.15 -18.70 3.87
C GLN A 99 -17.15 -19.82 2.81
N GLY A 100 -16.37 -20.88 3.02
CA GLY A 100 -16.28 -22.01 2.10
C GLY A 100 -15.31 -21.79 0.92
N LYS A 101 -15.22 -22.79 0.07
CA LYS A 101 -14.29 -22.78 -1.08
C LYS A 101 -14.75 -21.81 -2.17
N VAL A 102 -13.79 -21.15 -2.82
CA VAL A 102 -14.05 -20.36 -4.02
C VAL A 102 -13.83 -21.25 -5.25
N GLU A 103 -14.85 -21.36 -6.10
CA GLU A 103 -14.76 -22.07 -7.38
C GLU A 103 -14.15 -21.15 -8.43
N ALA A 104 -12.84 -20.99 -8.41
CA ALA A 104 -12.13 -20.29 -9.46
C ALA A 104 -11.96 -21.18 -10.69
N LYS A 105 -12.19 -20.59 -11.86
CA LYS A 105 -12.01 -21.28 -13.16
C LYS A 105 -10.56 -21.23 -13.64
N GLU A 106 -9.80 -20.22 -13.22
CA GLU A 106 -8.45 -19.95 -13.68
C GLU A 106 -7.49 -19.78 -12.49
N PHE A 107 -6.27 -20.27 -12.67
CA PHE A 107 -5.16 -20.12 -11.74
C PHE A 107 -3.95 -19.57 -12.48
N ARG A 108 -3.28 -18.57 -11.91
CA ARG A 108 -2.08 -17.95 -12.48
C ARG A 108 -0.91 -18.08 -11.54
N SER A 109 0.29 -18.22 -12.12
CA SER A 109 1.55 -18.19 -11.37
C SER A 109 1.76 -16.82 -10.74
N ILE A 110 2.25 -16.81 -9.50
CA ILE A 110 2.66 -15.55 -8.85
C ILE A 110 3.94 -14.98 -9.48
N TYR A 111 4.68 -15.80 -10.23
CA TYR A 111 5.87 -15.40 -10.97
C TYR A 111 5.48 -15.00 -12.38
N LYS A 112 5.58 -13.72 -12.63
CA LYS A 112 5.34 -13.10 -13.93
C LYS A 112 6.42 -12.04 -14.13
N GLU A 113 6.96 -11.99 -15.33
CA GLU A 113 7.88 -10.91 -15.70
C GLU A 113 7.15 -9.56 -15.72
N PRO A 114 7.84 -8.47 -15.35
CA PRO A 114 7.30 -7.13 -15.52
C PRO A 114 6.85 -6.87 -16.96
N ILE A 115 5.83 -6.03 -17.10
CA ILE A 115 5.31 -5.67 -18.42
C ILE A 115 6.39 -4.90 -19.19
N ALA A 116 6.60 -5.29 -20.46
CA ALA A 116 7.56 -4.62 -21.31
C ALA A 116 7.26 -3.12 -21.44
N LEU A 117 8.30 -2.29 -21.47
CA LEU A 117 8.18 -0.82 -21.58
C LEU A 117 7.28 -0.38 -22.75
N SER A 118 7.28 -1.13 -23.86
CA SER A 118 6.44 -0.86 -25.03
C SER A 118 4.94 -1.07 -24.79
N GLN A 119 4.57 -1.77 -23.73
CA GLN A 119 3.17 -2.06 -23.35
C GLN A 119 2.69 -1.21 -22.18
N GLN A 120 3.61 -0.49 -21.53
CA GLN A 120 3.26 0.46 -20.48
C GLN A 120 2.73 1.75 -21.11
N THR A 121 1.70 2.30 -20.52
CA THR A 121 1.13 3.59 -20.94
C THR A 121 1.78 4.69 -20.10
N ASN A 122 2.56 5.54 -20.76
CA ASN A 122 3.24 6.67 -20.11
C ASN A 122 2.37 7.94 -20.09
N ILE A 123 1.07 7.81 -19.89
CA ILE A 123 0.17 8.96 -19.74
C ILE A 123 0.16 9.32 -18.27
N SER A 124 0.72 10.48 -17.94
CA SER A 124 0.69 11.01 -16.58
C SER A 124 -0.70 11.59 -16.27
N GLU A 125 -1.60 10.74 -15.77
CA GLU A 125 -2.93 11.11 -15.32
C GLU A 125 -2.98 11.14 -13.80
N ILE A 126 -3.75 12.06 -13.24
CA ILE A 126 -3.98 12.13 -11.79
C ILE A 126 -5.06 11.12 -11.42
N PHE A 127 -4.79 10.35 -10.37
CA PHE A 127 -5.78 9.58 -9.65
C PHE A 127 -6.37 10.46 -8.55
N GLU A 128 -7.57 11.00 -8.76
CA GLU A 128 -8.27 11.83 -7.77
C GLU A 128 -8.80 10.96 -6.62
N THR A 129 -8.28 11.17 -5.43
CA THR A 129 -8.68 10.40 -4.25
C THR A 129 -10.01 10.86 -3.64
N GLY A 130 -10.45 12.07 -3.95
CA GLY A 130 -11.59 12.73 -3.31
C GLY A 130 -11.26 13.29 -1.94
N ILE A 131 -9.97 13.32 -1.56
CA ILE A 131 -9.44 13.84 -0.31
C ILE A 131 -8.66 15.13 -0.60
N LYS A 132 -9.21 16.27 -0.15
CA LYS A 132 -8.68 17.60 -0.48
C LYS A 132 -7.18 17.74 -0.28
N ALA A 133 -6.68 17.33 0.89
CA ALA A 133 -5.28 17.49 1.24
C ALA A 133 -4.34 16.68 0.34
N ILE A 134 -4.76 15.48 -0.12
CA ILE A 134 -3.99 14.67 -1.07
C ILE A 134 -4.07 15.28 -2.46
N ASP A 135 -5.28 15.48 -2.96
CA ASP A 135 -5.49 15.86 -4.35
C ASP A 135 -4.88 17.24 -4.66
N VAL A 136 -4.90 18.18 -3.71
CA VAL A 136 -4.33 19.52 -3.87
C VAL A 136 -2.82 19.55 -3.72
N LEU A 137 -2.24 18.85 -2.72
CA LEU A 137 -0.84 19.03 -2.32
C LEU A 137 0.08 17.86 -2.69
N ALA A 138 -0.45 16.65 -2.79
CA ALA A 138 0.30 15.45 -3.13
C ALA A 138 -0.48 14.55 -4.08
N PRO A 139 -0.92 15.07 -5.25
CA PRO A 139 -1.77 14.31 -6.18
C PRO A 139 -1.11 12.98 -6.56
N MET A 140 -1.92 11.93 -6.57
CA MET A 140 -1.45 10.58 -6.89
C MET A 140 -1.47 10.37 -8.40
N GLU A 141 -0.53 9.57 -8.88
CA GLU A 141 -0.46 9.13 -10.27
C GLU A 141 -1.34 7.90 -10.50
N ARG A 142 -2.17 7.91 -11.54
CA ARG A 142 -2.91 6.72 -11.98
C ARG A 142 -1.95 5.67 -12.53
N GLY A 143 -1.93 4.49 -11.92
CA GLY A 143 -0.92 3.47 -12.21
C GLY A 143 0.43 3.72 -11.56
N GLY A 144 0.53 4.74 -10.73
CA GLY A 144 1.71 5.05 -9.92
C GLY A 144 1.66 4.43 -8.53
N LYS A 145 2.65 4.79 -7.72
CA LYS A 145 2.87 4.25 -6.37
C LYS A 145 2.95 5.40 -5.38
N ALA A 146 2.05 5.43 -4.42
CA ALA A 146 2.04 6.42 -3.34
C ALA A 146 2.51 5.77 -2.04
N GLY A 147 3.50 6.36 -1.40
CA GLY A 147 3.93 5.95 -0.06
C GLY A 147 3.10 6.65 1.02
N LEU A 148 2.54 5.89 1.95
CA LEU A 148 1.85 6.39 3.12
C LEU A 148 2.75 6.26 4.33
N LEU A 149 3.26 7.39 4.81
CA LEU A 149 4.19 7.49 5.92
C LEU A 149 3.49 7.98 7.18
N GLY A 150 3.88 7.48 8.31
CA GLY A 150 3.38 7.95 9.60
C GLY A 150 3.53 6.91 10.69
N GLY A 151 3.59 7.38 11.93
CA GLY A 151 3.66 6.52 13.10
C GLY A 151 2.33 5.79 13.40
N ALA A 152 2.26 5.10 14.53
CA ALA A 152 1.02 4.51 15.00
C ALA A 152 0.05 5.60 15.49
N GLY A 153 -1.26 5.37 15.29
CA GLY A 153 -2.33 6.23 15.82
C GLY A 153 -2.54 7.56 15.08
N VAL A 154 -2.00 7.73 13.88
CA VAL A 154 -2.20 8.95 13.07
C VAL A 154 -3.32 8.81 12.02
N GLY A 155 -4.05 7.69 12.01
CA GLY A 155 -5.19 7.49 11.11
C GLY A 155 -4.86 6.82 9.76
N LYS A 156 -3.76 6.05 9.66
CA LYS A 156 -3.42 5.31 8.42
C LYS A 156 -4.54 4.39 7.95
N THR A 157 -5.04 3.54 8.84
CA THR A 157 -6.12 2.58 8.52
C THR A 157 -7.38 3.30 8.06
N VAL A 158 -7.75 4.38 8.73
CA VAL A 158 -8.92 5.21 8.37
C VAL A 158 -8.76 5.80 6.97
N LEU A 159 -7.57 6.30 6.64
CA LEU A 159 -7.28 6.83 5.31
C LEU A 159 -7.34 5.74 4.23
N ILE A 160 -6.80 4.55 4.52
CA ILE A 160 -6.87 3.39 3.62
C ILE A 160 -8.33 3.00 3.35
N MET A 161 -9.15 2.93 4.38
CA MET A 161 -10.57 2.61 4.23
C MET A 161 -11.32 3.64 3.40
N GLU A 162 -11.06 4.93 3.61
CA GLU A 162 -11.68 5.99 2.83
C GLU A 162 -11.27 5.91 1.34
N LEU A 163 -10.01 5.57 1.06
CA LEU A 163 -9.55 5.34 -0.32
C LEU A 163 -10.27 4.15 -0.97
N ILE A 164 -10.46 3.04 -0.24
CA ILE A 164 -11.25 1.88 -0.71
C ILE A 164 -12.67 2.29 -1.03
N GLN A 165 -13.32 3.02 -0.13
CA GLN A 165 -14.69 3.49 -0.27
C GLN A 165 -14.84 4.41 -1.49
N ASN A 166 -13.92 5.37 -1.65
CA ASN A 166 -13.93 6.31 -2.76
C ASN A 166 -13.65 5.62 -4.10
N MET A 167 -12.77 4.61 -4.13
CA MET A 167 -12.52 3.79 -5.31
C MET A 167 -13.78 3.02 -5.74
N ALA A 168 -14.46 2.38 -4.81
CA ALA A 168 -15.67 1.62 -5.07
C ALA A 168 -16.82 2.53 -5.57
N GLY A 169 -16.92 3.74 -5.04
CA GLY A 169 -17.98 4.69 -5.38
C GLY A 169 -17.75 5.46 -6.68
N LYS A 170 -16.58 6.10 -6.83
CA LYS A 170 -16.29 7.02 -7.95
C LYS A 170 -15.86 6.31 -9.23
N TYR A 171 -14.99 5.30 -9.11
CA TYR A 171 -14.36 4.67 -10.27
C TYR A 171 -15.01 3.36 -10.69
N GLU A 172 -15.99 2.86 -9.91
CA GLU A 172 -16.52 1.49 -10.08
C GLU A 172 -15.39 0.43 -10.11
N GLY A 173 -14.23 0.81 -9.60
CA GLY A 173 -13.01 0.02 -9.61
C GLY A 173 -12.98 -0.99 -8.48
N ILE A 174 -11.92 -1.77 -8.47
CA ILE A 174 -11.70 -2.85 -7.52
C ILE A 174 -10.55 -2.47 -6.60
N SER A 175 -10.68 -2.81 -5.33
CA SER A 175 -9.61 -2.68 -4.35
C SER A 175 -9.02 -4.04 -3.99
N ILE A 176 -7.70 -4.11 -3.87
CA ILE A 176 -7.00 -5.28 -3.34
C ILE A 176 -6.16 -4.86 -2.17
N PHE A 177 -6.48 -5.39 -1.01
CA PHE A 177 -5.68 -5.17 0.20
C PHE A 177 -4.72 -6.34 0.41
N CYS A 178 -3.43 -6.03 0.53
CA CYS A 178 -2.37 -6.98 0.81
C CYS A 178 -1.74 -6.70 2.17
N GLY A 179 -2.06 -7.53 3.16
CA GLY A 179 -1.47 -7.47 4.50
C GLY A 179 -0.21 -8.34 4.60
N ILE A 180 0.97 -7.71 4.66
CA ILE A 180 2.26 -8.40 4.75
C ILE A 180 2.78 -8.33 6.18
N GLY A 181 2.77 -9.45 6.89
CA GLY A 181 3.27 -9.53 8.27
C GLY A 181 2.42 -8.73 9.27
N GLU A 182 1.16 -8.50 8.95
CA GLU A 182 0.22 -7.81 9.84
C GLU A 182 -0.24 -8.68 10.99
N ARG A 183 -0.68 -8.04 12.07
CA ARG A 183 -1.27 -8.74 13.22
C ARG A 183 -2.65 -9.25 12.86
N CYS A 184 -2.98 -10.46 13.33
CA CYS A 184 -4.30 -11.08 13.10
C CYS A 184 -5.46 -10.16 13.51
N ARG A 185 -5.29 -9.44 14.63
CA ARG A 185 -6.32 -8.52 15.13
C ARG A 185 -6.54 -7.33 14.20
N GLU A 186 -5.47 -6.73 13.70
CA GLU A 186 -5.54 -5.58 12.78
C GLU A 186 -6.19 -5.98 11.44
N GLY A 187 -5.87 -7.18 10.95
CA GLY A 187 -6.51 -7.73 9.74
C GLY A 187 -8.00 -8.04 9.93
N GLU A 188 -8.41 -8.53 11.11
CA GLU A 188 -9.82 -8.79 11.42
C GLU A 188 -10.61 -7.49 11.60
N GLU A 189 -10.04 -6.51 12.32
CA GLU A 189 -10.63 -5.19 12.49
C GLU A 189 -10.87 -4.53 11.12
N LEU A 190 -9.86 -4.52 10.24
CA LEU A 190 -9.99 -3.98 8.89
C LEU A 190 -11.05 -4.70 8.06
N TYR A 191 -11.09 -6.04 8.10
CA TYR A 191 -12.12 -6.81 7.40
C TYR A 191 -13.52 -6.41 7.84
N ARG A 192 -13.74 -6.30 9.15
CA ARG A 192 -15.03 -5.91 9.72
C ARG A 192 -15.43 -4.48 9.31
N GLU A 193 -14.49 -3.54 9.41
CA GLU A 193 -14.71 -2.15 9.05
C GLU A 193 -15.04 -1.97 7.55
N ILE A 194 -14.30 -2.63 6.64
CA ILE A 194 -14.59 -2.62 5.20
C ILE A 194 -15.98 -3.21 4.91
N LYS A 195 -16.38 -4.24 5.67
CA LYS A 195 -17.71 -4.85 5.55
C LYS A 195 -18.81 -3.92 6.04
N GLU A 196 -18.61 -3.21 7.16
CA GLU A 196 -19.55 -2.26 7.74
C GLU A 196 -19.82 -1.06 6.81
N VAL A 197 -18.79 -0.56 6.15
CA VAL A 197 -18.95 0.54 5.17
C VAL A 197 -19.46 0.07 3.79
N GLY A 198 -19.71 -1.25 3.60
CA GLY A 198 -20.27 -1.79 2.37
C GLY A 198 -19.30 -1.90 1.18
N ALA A 199 -18.00 -1.67 1.39
CA ALA A 199 -17.00 -1.72 0.33
C ALA A 199 -16.41 -3.13 0.08
N LEU A 200 -16.79 -4.12 0.92
CA LEU A 200 -16.23 -5.47 0.84
C LEU A 200 -16.53 -6.17 -0.50
N GLU A 201 -17.72 -5.95 -1.07
CA GLU A 201 -18.13 -6.59 -2.33
C GLU A 201 -17.24 -6.25 -3.53
N LYS A 202 -16.51 -5.14 -3.47
CA LYS A 202 -15.54 -4.70 -4.48
C LYS A 202 -14.09 -4.82 -4.01
N THR A 203 -13.85 -5.55 -2.91
CA THR A 203 -12.53 -5.67 -2.30
C THR A 203 -12.10 -7.12 -2.19
N ILE A 204 -10.85 -7.41 -2.52
CA ILE A 204 -10.18 -8.68 -2.24
C ILE A 204 -9.13 -8.42 -1.17
N MET A 205 -9.06 -9.29 -0.16
CA MET A 205 -8.04 -9.19 0.88
C MET A 205 -7.12 -10.40 0.83
N VAL A 206 -5.81 -10.17 0.88
CA VAL A 206 -4.80 -11.24 0.85
C VAL A 206 -3.82 -11.02 2.00
N PHE A 207 -3.66 -12.01 2.85
CA PHE A 207 -2.84 -11.89 4.05
C PHE A 207 -1.76 -12.97 4.14
N ALA A 208 -0.60 -12.57 4.63
CA ALA A 208 0.34 -13.42 5.34
C ALA A 208 0.62 -12.76 6.69
N GLN A 209 0.13 -13.37 7.76
CA GLN A 209 0.17 -12.79 9.09
C GLN A 209 1.57 -12.83 9.70
N MET A 210 1.80 -12.05 10.76
CA MET A 210 3.11 -11.93 11.43
C MET A 210 3.66 -13.27 11.95
N ASN A 211 2.79 -14.19 12.35
CA ASN A 211 3.14 -15.51 12.86
C ASN A 211 3.37 -16.56 11.76
N GLU A 212 3.11 -16.23 10.50
CA GLU A 212 3.36 -17.14 9.38
C GLU A 212 4.84 -17.19 9.00
N GLN A 213 5.22 -18.23 8.26
CA GLN A 213 6.59 -18.43 7.82
C GLN A 213 7.11 -17.25 6.98
N PRO A 214 8.42 -16.92 7.07
CA PRO A 214 8.97 -15.80 6.31
C PRO A 214 8.79 -15.97 4.80
N GLY A 215 8.83 -17.20 4.28
CA GLY A 215 8.55 -17.48 2.87
C GLY A 215 7.13 -17.06 2.46
N ALA A 216 6.11 -17.30 3.28
CA ALA A 216 4.74 -16.87 3.00
C ALA A 216 4.62 -15.34 3.00
N ARG A 217 5.19 -14.66 4.01
CA ARG A 217 5.20 -13.20 4.10
C ARG A 217 5.94 -12.55 2.92
N PHE A 218 6.97 -13.20 2.41
CA PHE A 218 7.74 -12.74 1.27
C PHE A 218 7.01 -12.92 -0.07
N ARG A 219 6.06 -13.86 -0.17
CA ARG A 219 5.36 -14.17 -1.44
C ARG A 219 3.93 -13.61 -1.52
N VAL A 220 3.33 -13.20 -0.42
CA VAL A 220 1.93 -12.74 -0.40
C VAL A 220 1.70 -11.49 -1.26
N GLY A 221 2.66 -10.57 -1.33
CA GLY A 221 2.59 -9.41 -2.22
C GLY A 221 2.48 -9.80 -3.69
N HIS A 222 3.26 -10.81 -4.12
CA HIS A 222 3.19 -11.34 -5.49
C HIS A 222 1.85 -12.04 -5.76
N ALA A 223 1.30 -12.74 -4.76
CA ALA A 223 -0.02 -13.38 -4.86
C ALA A 223 -1.14 -12.34 -5.08
N ALA A 224 -1.17 -11.31 -4.24
CA ALA A 224 -2.13 -10.21 -4.35
C ALA A 224 -2.01 -9.47 -5.68
N LEU A 225 -0.78 -9.19 -6.11
CA LEU A 225 -0.50 -8.50 -7.37
C LEU A 225 -0.94 -9.33 -8.60
N THR A 226 -0.78 -10.67 -8.55
CA THR A 226 -1.27 -11.55 -9.61
C THR A 226 -2.81 -11.50 -9.74
N MET A 227 -3.52 -11.39 -8.62
CA MET A 227 -4.97 -11.18 -8.63
C MET A 227 -5.33 -9.79 -9.19
N ALA A 228 -4.56 -8.74 -8.85
CA ALA A 228 -4.76 -7.39 -9.36
C ALA A 228 -4.57 -7.30 -10.88
N GLU A 229 -3.54 -7.95 -11.40
CA GLU A 229 -3.24 -7.98 -12.83
C GLU A 229 -4.36 -8.61 -13.65
N TYR A 230 -5.09 -9.58 -13.12
CA TYR A 230 -6.25 -10.17 -13.81
C TYR A 230 -7.31 -9.11 -14.09
N PHE A 231 -7.64 -8.28 -13.09
CA PHE A 231 -8.65 -7.24 -13.26
C PHE A 231 -8.18 -6.12 -14.21
N ARG A 232 -6.91 -5.71 -14.11
CA ARG A 232 -6.33 -4.74 -15.04
C ARG A 232 -6.31 -5.25 -16.49
N ASP A 233 -5.83 -6.46 -16.70
CA ASP A 233 -5.48 -6.95 -18.05
C ASP A 233 -6.68 -7.60 -18.75
N GLU A 234 -7.52 -8.37 -18.04
CA GLU A 234 -8.65 -9.13 -18.63
C GLU A 234 -9.99 -8.41 -18.44
N VAL A 235 -10.27 -7.94 -17.23
CA VAL A 235 -11.53 -7.24 -16.94
C VAL A 235 -11.46 -5.78 -17.40
N ARG A 236 -10.25 -5.24 -17.58
CA ARG A 236 -9.96 -3.88 -18.03
C ARG A 236 -10.53 -2.82 -17.07
N GLN A 237 -10.37 -3.07 -15.80
CA GLN A 237 -10.76 -2.17 -14.73
C GLN A 237 -9.52 -1.62 -14.02
N ASP A 238 -9.66 -0.41 -13.51
CA ASP A 238 -8.66 0.17 -12.62
C ASP A 238 -8.70 -0.53 -11.27
N VAL A 239 -7.52 -0.80 -10.73
CA VAL A 239 -7.33 -1.50 -9.46
C VAL A 239 -6.59 -0.57 -8.51
N LEU A 240 -7.14 -0.39 -7.30
CA LEU A 240 -6.43 0.20 -6.17
C LEU A 240 -5.78 -0.91 -5.37
N MET A 241 -4.46 -0.96 -5.36
CA MET A 241 -3.70 -1.94 -4.58
C MET A 241 -3.13 -1.29 -3.33
N LEU A 242 -3.56 -1.78 -2.19
CA LEU A 242 -3.12 -1.31 -0.88
C LEU A 242 -2.19 -2.33 -0.27
N ILE A 243 -0.98 -1.93 0.10
CA ILE A 243 0.03 -2.82 0.69
C ILE A 243 0.36 -2.32 2.09
N ASP A 244 0.06 -3.12 3.09
CA ASP A 244 0.43 -2.86 4.47
C ASP A 244 1.19 -4.08 5.03
N ASN A 245 2.49 -4.07 5.12
CA ASN A 245 3.44 -2.97 5.00
C ASN A 245 4.63 -3.41 4.13
N VAL A 246 5.09 -2.58 3.19
CA VAL A 246 6.23 -2.91 2.31
C VAL A 246 7.52 -3.22 3.08
N PHE A 247 7.75 -2.56 4.21
CA PHE A 247 8.90 -2.85 5.06
C PHE A 247 8.89 -4.29 5.59
N ARG A 248 7.70 -4.87 5.84
CA ARG A 248 7.56 -6.28 6.25
C ARG A 248 7.93 -7.25 5.13
N PHE A 249 7.69 -6.88 3.88
CA PHE A 249 8.19 -7.63 2.73
C PHE A 249 9.73 -7.69 2.75
N VAL A 250 10.38 -6.54 2.93
CA VAL A 250 11.84 -6.47 3.04
C VAL A 250 12.38 -7.29 4.22
N GLN A 251 11.74 -7.20 5.39
CA GLN A 251 12.10 -8.03 6.55
C GLN A 251 12.00 -9.52 6.25
N ALA A 252 10.90 -9.96 5.63
CA ALA A 252 10.72 -11.36 5.26
C ALA A 252 11.81 -11.84 4.28
N GLY A 253 12.19 -11.00 3.31
CA GLY A 253 13.34 -11.26 2.43
C GLY A 253 14.66 -11.39 3.18
N SER A 254 14.94 -10.53 4.15
CA SER A 254 16.12 -10.63 5.02
C SER A 254 16.13 -11.91 5.85
N GLU A 255 14.99 -12.30 6.43
CA GLU A 255 14.86 -13.56 7.15
C GLU A 255 15.12 -14.76 6.25
N VAL A 256 14.53 -14.79 5.04
CA VAL A 256 14.77 -15.86 4.05
C VAL A 256 16.24 -15.91 3.66
N SER A 257 16.85 -14.78 3.32
CA SER A 257 18.27 -14.69 2.94
C SER A 257 19.19 -15.19 4.06
N GLY A 258 18.93 -14.78 5.31
CA GLY A 258 19.69 -15.25 6.48
C GLY A 258 19.54 -16.77 6.72
N LEU A 259 18.33 -17.30 6.61
CA LEU A 259 18.04 -18.73 6.71
C LEU A 259 18.74 -19.53 5.60
N MET A 260 18.85 -18.96 4.40
CA MET A 260 19.57 -19.56 3.27
C MET A 260 21.09 -19.51 3.42
N GLY A 261 21.61 -18.83 4.45
CA GLY A 261 23.03 -18.72 4.74
C GLY A 261 23.76 -17.70 3.87
N GLN A 262 23.06 -16.74 3.28
CA GLN A 262 23.68 -15.66 2.53
C GLN A 262 24.29 -14.62 3.48
N LEU A 263 25.44 -14.08 3.10
CA LEU A 263 26.07 -13.01 3.88
C LEU A 263 25.24 -11.71 3.76
N PRO A 264 24.90 -11.08 4.88
CA PRO A 264 24.12 -9.85 4.86
C PRO A 264 24.93 -8.70 4.24
N SER A 265 24.21 -7.79 3.59
CA SER A 265 24.70 -6.51 3.11
C SER A 265 24.66 -5.45 4.23
N ARG A 266 24.72 -4.16 3.87
CA ARG A 266 24.67 -3.03 4.79
C ARG A 266 23.42 -3.11 5.70
N VAL A 267 23.60 -2.80 6.98
CA VAL A 267 22.53 -2.78 8.02
C VAL A 267 21.84 -4.13 8.23
N GLY A 268 22.41 -5.23 7.73
CA GLY A 268 21.85 -6.57 7.91
C GLY A 268 20.84 -7.00 6.85
N TYR A 269 20.60 -6.19 5.82
CA TYR A 269 19.70 -6.54 4.72
C TYR A 269 20.30 -7.55 3.74
N GLN A 270 19.43 -8.23 2.99
CA GLN A 270 19.84 -9.14 1.92
C GLN A 270 20.52 -8.39 0.77
N PRO A 271 21.53 -9.02 0.11
CA PRO A 271 22.21 -8.41 -1.04
C PRO A 271 21.28 -8.14 -2.23
N THR A 272 20.19 -8.90 -2.32
CA THR A 272 19.19 -8.87 -3.40
C THR A 272 18.02 -7.91 -3.15
N LEU A 273 18.07 -7.13 -2.07
CA LEU A 273 16.99 -6.22 -1.64
C LEU A 273 16.42 -5.38 -2.78
N ALA A 274 17.28 -4.71 -3.53
CA ALA A 274 16.85 -3.81 -4.61
C ALA A 274 16.13 -4.57 -5.73
N THR A 275 16.66 -5.73 -6.12
CA THR A 275 16.10 -6.56 -7.19
C THR A 275 14.75 -7.15 -6.77
N GLU A 276 14.67 -7.71 -5.57
CA GLU A 276 13.44 -8.32 -5.03
C GLU A 276 12.31 -7.30 -4.89
N LEU A 277 12.64 -6.09 -4.44
CA LEU A 277 11.66 -5.01 -4.35
C LEU A 277 11.22 -4.55 -5.75
N ALA A 278 12.16 -4.41 -6.69
CA ALA A 278 11.86 -4.03 -8.06
C ALA A 278 10.97 -5.09 -8.77
N GLU A 279 11.19 -6.39 -8.54
CA GLU A 279 10.34 -7.46 -9.08
C GLU A 279 8.87 -7.32 -8.67
N LEU A 280 8.60 -6.82 -7.47
CA LEU A 280 7.25 -6.53 -7.01
C LEU A 280 6.74 -5.21 -7.61
N GLU A 281 7.53 -4.15 -7.50
CA GLU A 281 7.12 -2.78 -7.80
C GLU A 281 6.92 -2.51 -9.30
N GLU A 282 7.77 -3.08 -10.17
CA GLU A 282 7.68 -2.85 -11.61
C GLU A 282 6.47 -3.51 -12.29
N ARG A 283 5.76 -4.40 -11.60
CA ARG A 283 4.48 -4.96 -12.04
C ARG A 283 3.29 -4.01 -11.80
N ILE A 284 3.48 -3.03 -10.89
CA ILE A 284 2.49 -1.99 -10.57
C ILE A 284 2.65 -0.87 -11.60
N CYS A 285 1.76 -0.83 -12.58
CA CYS A 285 1.83 0.15 -13.68
C CYS A 285 0.49 0.28 -14.41
N SER A 286 0.40 1.30 -15.26
CA SER A 286 -0.67 1.47 -16.25
C SER A 286 -0.34 0.74 -17.55
N THR A 287 -1.37 0.15 -18.15
CA THR A 287 -1.34 -0.48 -19.48
C THR A 287 -2.45 0.09 -20.35
N GLY A 288 -2.48 -0.27 -21.63
CA GLY A 288 -3.61 0.07 -22.50
C GLY A 288 -4.95 -0.53 -22.09
N SER A 289 -4.97 -1.49 -21.16
CA SER A 289 -6.19 -2.16 -20.66
C SER A 289 -6.74 -1.55 -19.38
N GLY A 290 -5.88 -0.99 -18.51
CA GLY A 290 -6.24 -0.43 -17.22
C GLY A 290 -5.00 -0.09 -16.39
N ALA A 291 -5.20 0.32 -15.16
CA ALA A 291 -4.13 0.72 -14.26
C ALA A 291 -4.19 0.00 -12.91
N ILE A 292 -3.03 -0.31 -12.34
CA ILE A 292 -2.90 -0.66 -10.92
C ILE A 292 -2.27 0.53 -10.23
N THR A 293 -3.04 1.28 -9.46
CA THR A 293 -2.54 2.36 -8.60
C THR A 293 -2.29 1.81 -7.21
N SER A 294 -1.11 2.02 -6.66
CA SER A 294 -0.76 1.45 -5.35
C SER A 294 -0.63 2.51 -4.28
N VAL A 295 -1.16 2.22 -3.09
CA VAL A 295 -0.88 2.96 -1.85
C VAL A 295 -0.20 2.00 -0.89
N GLN A 296 1.00 2.34 -0.49
CA GLN A 296 1.88 1.47 0.27
C GLN A 296 2.20 2.10 1.62
N ALA A 297 1.84 1.43 2.70
CA ALA A 297 2.32 1.84 4.01
C ALA A 297 3.83 1.56 4.10
N VAL A 298 4.59 2.61 4.36
CA VAL A 298 6.05 2.54 4.52
C VAL A 298 6.38 2.86 5.97
N TYR A 299 7.04 1.93 6.64
CA TYR A 299 7.61 2.16 7.95
C TYR A 299 9.06 2.63 7.81
N VAL A 300 9.39 3.73 8.47
CA VAL A 300 10.76 4.26 8.51
C VAL A 300 11.36 3.89 9.86
N PRO A 301 12.32 2.94 9.93
CA PRO A 301 12.94 2.54 11.18
C PRO A 301 13.66 3.72 11.84
N ALA A 302 13.39 3.98 13.12
CA ALA A 302 13.99 5.05 13.90
C ALA A 302 13.94 6.44 13.23
N ASP A 303 12.96 6.67 12.34
CA ASP A 303 12.84 7.88 11.52
C ASP A 303 14.09 8.16 10.64
N ASP A 304 14.89 7.11 10.33
CA ASP A 304 16.08 7.19 9.49
C ASP A 304 15.74 7.00 8.00
N PHE A 305 15.66 8.09 7.26
CA PHE A 305 15.43 8.09 5.81
C PHE A 305 16.66 7.66 5.00
N THR A 306 17.80 7.39 5.63
CA THR A 306 19.00 6.85 4.96
C THR A 306 19.11 5.33 5.03
N ASP A 307 18.15 4.68 5.70
CA ASP A 307 18.04 3.23 5.74
C ASP A 307 17.91 2.65 4.32
N PRO A 308 18.68 1.63 3.93
CA PRO A 308 18.64 1.06 2.58
C PRO A 308 17.25 0.62 2.12
N ALA A 309 16.44 0.02 2.99
CA ALA A 309 15.09 -0.41 2.64
C ALA A 309 14.19 0.78 2.31
N VAL A 310 14.32 1.85 3.11
CA VAL A 310 13.59 3.10 2.91
C VAL A 310 14.00 3.78 1.60
N VAL A 311 15.31 3.90 1.36
CA VAL A 311 15.86 4.51 0.12
C VAL A 311 15.38 3.77 -1.11
N HIS A 312 15.43 2.43 -1.12
CA HIS A 312 14.96 1.65 -2.26
C HIS A 312 13.44 1.75 -2.45
N ALA A 313 12.65 1.66 -1.37
CA ALA A 313 11.19 1.82 -1.47
C ALA A 313 10.81 3.20 -2.02
N PHE A 314 11.41 4.28 -1.50
CA PHE A 314 11.15 5.65 -1.98
C PHE A 314 11.54 5.89 -3.43
N GLY A 315 12.56 5.17 -3.94
CA GLY A 315 12.98 5.24 -5.34
C GLY A 315 11.86 4.91 -6.31
N HIS A 316 10.95 4.01 -5.93
CA HIS A 316 9.82 3.57 -6.75
C HIS A 316 8.58 4.48 -6.61
N LEU A 317 8.49 5.31 -5.57
CA LEU A 317 7.30 6.12 -5.32
C LEU A 317 7.19 7.33 -6.25
N SER A 318 5.99 7.58 -6.77
CA SER A 318 5.63 8.81 -7.48
C SER A 318 5.11 9.90 -6.52
N SER A 319 4.52 9.52 -5.40
CA SER A 319 4.09 10.45 -4.35
C SER A 319 4.34 9.90 -2.95
N SER A 320 4.48 10.79 -1.97
CA SER A 320 4.59 10.47 -0.56
C SER A 320 3.61 11.30 0.25
N ILE A 321 2.75 10.61 1.00
CA ILE A 321 1.74 11.19 1.87
C ILE A 321 2.20 10.97 3.30
N VAL A 322 2.47 12.05 4.02
CA VAL A 322 3.00 12.01 5.39
C VAL A 322 1.89 12.33 6.37
N LEU A 323 1.59 11.39 7.26
CA LEU A 323 0.66 11.60 8.37
C LEU A 323 1.42 12.05 9.61
N SER A 324 1.02 13.19 10.19
CA SER A 324 1.70 13.86 11.28
C SER A 324 0.96 13.70 12.61
N ARG A 325 1.68 13.30 13.66
CA ARG A 325 1.14 13.31 15.03
C ARG A 325 0.79 14.71 15.51
N LYS A 326 1.53 15.73 15.04
CA LYS A 326 1.27 17.13 15.36
C LYS A 326 -0.11 17.55 14.85
N MET A 327 -0.43 17.22 13.58
CA MET A 327 -1.74 17.52 13.00
C MET A 327 -2.85 16.74 13.73
N ALA A 328 -2.64 15.46 14.00
CA ALA A 328 -3.59 14.62 14.74
C ALA A 328 -3.87 15.18 16.16
N SER A 329 -2.84 15.62 16.90
CA SER A 329 -3.01 16.21 18.23
C SER A 329 -3.75 17.54 18.23
N GLN A 330 -3.73 18.26 17.10
CA GLN A 330 -4.48 19.51 16.88
C GLN A 330 -5.91 19.25 16.39
N GLY A 331 -6.30 17.98 16.22
CA GLY A 331 -7.62 17.60 15.70
C GLY A 331 -7.80 17.88 14.22
N LEU A 332 -6.73 18.02 13.43
CA LEU A 332 -6.79 18.26 12.00
C LEU A 332 -6.79 16.91 11.27
N TYR A 333 -7.93 16.46 10.79
CA TYR A 333 -8.12 15.19 10.09
C TYR A 333 -8.64 15.41 8.67
N PRO A 334 -8.11 14.63 7.65
CA PRO A 334 -6.99 13.69 7.79
C PRO A 334 -5.71 14.39 8.26
N SER A 335 -4.90 13.71 9.07
CA SER A 335 -3.72 14.31 9.69
C SER A 335 -2.52 14.41 8.72
N ILE A 336 -2.78 14.75 7.48
CA ILE A 336 -1.79 14.87 6.41
C ILE A 336 -0.97 16.14 6.61
N ASP A 337 0.35 15.98 6.65
CA ASP A 337 1.28 17.10 6.73
C ASP A 337 1.44 17.73 5.33
N PRO A 338 0.98 18.97 5.13
CA PRO A 338 1.00 19.63 3.83
C PRO A 338 2.40 20.04 3.36
N LEU A 339 3.36 20.18 4.29
CA LEU A 339 4.72 20.60 3.98
C LEU A 339 5.64 19.41 3.71
N GLN A 340 5.40 18.27 4.35
CA GLN A 340 6.20 17.06 4.19
C GLN A 340 5.70 16.15 3.07
N SER A 341 4.39 16.21 2.74
CA SER A 341 3.82 15.43 1.65
C SER A 341 4.24 15.98 0.28
N ARG A 342 4.62 15.08 -0.64
CA ARG A 342 5.17 15.47 -1.95
C ARG A 342 4.64 14.56 -3.05
N SER A 343 4.61 15.09 -4.29
CA SER A 343 4.29 14.32 -5.49
C SER A 343 5.11 14.81 -6.69
N LYS A 344 5.58 13.85 -7.49
CA LYS A 344 6.20 14.13 -8.80
C LYS A 344 5.16 14.67 -9.79
N MET A 345 3.88 14.34 -9.58
CA MET A 345 2.76 14.78 -10.41
C MET A 345 2.47 16.27 -10.24
N LEU A 346 2.87 16.90 -9.14
CA LEU A 346 2.65 18.32 -8.89
C LEU A 346 3.63 19.18 -9.71
N SER A 347 3.42 19.18 -11.01
CA SER A 347 4.16 19.98 -11.99
C SER A 347 3.19 20.69 -12.96
N PRO A 348 3.51 21.89 -13.49
CA PRO A 348 2.61 22.60 -14.41
C PRO A 348 2.19 21.79 -15.63
N LEU A 349 3.07 20.90 -16.10
CA LEU A 349 2.83 20.05 -17.29
C LEU A 349 1.76 18.98 -17.04
N VAL A 350 1.56 18.57 -15.81
CA VAL A 350 0.61 17.50 -15.44
C VAL A 350 -0.67 18.07 -14.84
N VAL A 351 -0.53 18.91 -13.80
CA VAL A 351 -1.70 19.43 -13.05
C VAL A 351 -2.23 20.75 -13.62
N GLY A 352 -1.50 21.37 -14.55
CA GLY A 352 -1.81 22.70 -15.09
C GLY A 352 -1.34 23.83 -14.16
N ASP A 353 -1.27 25.05 -14.73
CA ASP A 353 -0.72 26.22 -14.05
C ASP A 353 -1.54 26.65 -12.83
N ARG A 354 -2.88 26.54 -12.91
CA ARG A 354 -3.77 26.95 -11.80
C ARG A 354 -3.51 26.11 -10.56
N HIS A 355 -3.56 24.80 -10.68
CA HIS A 355 -3.35 23.87 -9.55
C HIS A 355 -1.96 24.02 -8.96
N TYR A 356 -0.94 24.02 -9.82
CA TYR A 356 0.46 24.18 -9.39
C TYR A 356 0.66 25.47 -8.59
N ARG A 357 0.17 26.60 -9.10
CA ARG A 357 0.28 27.91 -8.43
C ARG A 357 -0.41 27.91 -7.09
N ILE A 358 -1.64 27.38 -7.00
CA ILE A 358 -2.40 27.32 -5.74
C ILE A 358 -1.63 26.48 -4.71
N ALA A 359 -1.15 25.30 -5.10
CA ALA A 359 -0.39 24.42 -4.20
C ALA A 359 0.90 25.09 -3.69
N GLN A 360 1.63 25.80 -4.55
CA GLN A 360 2.82 26.57 -4.17
C GLN A 360 2.49 27.70 -3.19
N MET A 361 1.41 28.42 -3.43
CA MET A 361 0.96 29.51 -2.54
C MET A 361 0.54 28.95 -1.17
N ILE A 362 -0.18 27.82 -1.11
CA ILE A 362 -0.55 27.15 0.12
C ILE A 362 0.72 26.78 0.91
N ARG A 363 1.67 26.12 0.27
CA ARG A 363 2.94 25.71 0.93
C ARG A 363 3.71 26.88 1.44
N LYS A 364 3.84 27.95 0.65
CA LYS A 364 4.50 29.18 1.06
C LYS A 364 3.83 29.76 2.31
N THR A 365 2.51 29.95 2.29
CA THR A 365 1.75 30.52 3.41
C THR A 365 1.87 29.66 4.68
N LEU A 366 1.82 28.32 4.55
CA LEU A 366 1.97 27.44 5.71
C LEU A 366 3.39 27.40 6.24
N MET A 367 4.41 27.54 5.39
CA MET A 367 5.82 27.60 5.79
C MET A 367 6.09 28.89 6.57
N GLU A 368 5.66 30.05 6.05
CA GLU A 368 5.75 31.33 6.74
C GLU A 368 5.02 31.31 8.08
N TYR A 369 3.86 30.65 8.15
CA TYR A 369 3.11 30.48 9.40
C TYR A 369 3.88 29.62 10.42
N GLU A 370 4.54 28.52 9.99
CA GLU A 370 5.36 27.72 10.91
C GLU A 370 6.49 28.56 11.55
N GLU A 371 7.14 29.44 10.79
CA GLU A 371 8.17 30.36 11.30
C GLU A 371 7.59 31.36 12.32
N LEU A 372 6.34 31.80 12.11
CA LEU A 372 5.67 32.75 13.00
C LEU A 372 5.13 32.10 14.30
N LYS A 373 4.96 30.78 14.35
CA LYS A 373 4.37 30.07 15.51
C LYS A 373 5.16 30.32 16.81
N ASP A 374 6.47 30.32 16.74
CA ASP A 374 7.33 30.57 17.93
C ASP A 374 7.19 32.01 18.41
N ILE A 375 7.10 32.97 17.49
CA ILE A 375 6.89 34.38 17.80
C ILE A 375 5.52 34.58 18.44
N ILE A 376 4.47 33.97 17.89
CA ILE A 376 3.10 34.02 18.43
C ILE A 376 3.05 33.44 19.86
N ALA A 377 3.74 32.31 20.08
CA ALA A 377 3.77 31.66 21.37
C ALA A 377 4.47 32.53 22.47
N MET A 378 5.46 33.36 22.11
CA MET A 378 6.20 34.20 23.01
C MET A 378 5.55 35.58 23.22
N LEU A 379 5.07 36.21 22.17
CA LEU A 379 4.65 37.61 22.17
C LEU A 379 3.15 37.82 22.00
N GLY A 380 2.45 36.82 21.46
CA GLY A 380 1.03 36.92 21.08
C GLY A 380 0.83 37.38 19.65
N LEU A 381 -0.38 37.18 19.14
CA LEU A 381 -0.79 37.47 17.74
C LEU A 381 -0.81 39.02 17.50
N GLU A 382 -1.14 39.78 18.54
CA GLU A 382 -1.33 41.25 18.45
C GLU A 382 -0.02 42.03 18.20
N GLU A 383 1.11 41.42 18.52
CA GLU A 383 2.42 42.02 18.31
C GLU A 383 3.01 41.80 16.93
N LEU A 384 2.34 41.00 16.09
CA LEU A 384 2.73 40.75 14.68
C LEU A 384 2.42 41.96 13.81
N SER A 385 3.20 42.13 12.75
CA SER A 385 2.86 43.08 11.69
C SER A 385 1.51 42.77 11.05
N GLN A 386 0.83 43.72 10.43
CA GLN A 386 -0.44 43.50 9.74
C GLN A 386 -0.30 42.47 8.60
N GLU A 387 0.87 42.41 7.95
CA GLU A 387 1.13 41.42 6.89
C GLU A 387 1.26 40.01 7.49
N ASP A 388 1.99 39.84 8.58
CA ASP A 388 2.14 38.57 9.28
C ASP A 388 0.80 38.08 9.85
N GLN A 389 -0.02 38.97 10.40
CA GLN A 389 -1.37 38.65 10.86
C GLN A 389 -2.26 38.10 9.71
N LYS A 390 -2.14 38.66 8.50
CA LYS A 390 -2.84 38.12 7.31
C LYS A 390 -2.34 36.72 6.94
N ILE A 391 -1.00 36.50 6.98
CA ILE A 391 -0.42 35.17 6.71
C ILE A 391 -0.96 34.15 7.70
N VAL A 392 -0.95 34.48 9.00
CA VAL A 392 -1.48 33.59 10.05
C VAL A 392 -2.95 33.30 9.85
N ASN A 393 -3.75 34.31 9.54
CA ASN A 393 -5.18 34.16 9.29
C ASN A 393 -5.48 33.26 8.08
N ARG A 394 -4.77 33.44 6.96
CA ARG A 394 -4.88 32.56 5.79
C ARG A 394 -4.45 31.14 6.11
N ALA A 395 -3.31 30.96 6.75
CA ALA A 395 -2.76 29.66 7.09
C ALA A 395 -3.71 28.84 7.98
N ARG A 396 -4.24 29.43 9.04
CA ARG A 396 -5.21 28.76 9.93
C ARG A 396 -6.48 28.35 9.19
N ARG A 397 -6.98 29.19 8.28
CA ARG A 397 -8.14 28.87 7.45
C ARG A 397 -7.85 27.75 6.45
N LEU A 398 -6.66 27.76 5.83
CA LEU A 398 -6.22 26.67 4.95
C LEU A 398 -6.10 25.35 5.71
N GLU A 399 -5.45 25.33 6.89
CA GLU A 399 -5.35 24.13 7.74
C GLU A 399 -6.76 23.59 8.08
N ARG A 400 -7.74 24.45 8.39
CA ARG A 400 -9.10 24.04 8.67
C ARG A 400 -9.84 23.54 7.42
N PHE A 401 -9.73 24.25 6.31
CA PHE A 401 -10.40 23.85 5.07
C PHE A 401 -9.85 22.55 4.48
N LEU A 402 -8.58 22.24 4.67
CA LEU A 402 -7.99 20.97 4.25
C LEU A 402 -8.43 19.78 5.09
N THR A 403 -9.08 19.99 6.23
CA THR A 403 -9.77 18.93 6.97
C THR A 403 -11.03 18.49 6.24
N GLN A 404 -11.42 17.22 6.41
CA GLN A 404 -12.55 16.64 5.70
C GLN A 404 -13.16 15.50 6.52
N PRO A 405 -14.51 15.43 6.68
CA PRO A 405 -15.14 14.28 7.30
C PRO A 405 -15.11 13.10 6.32
N PHE A 406 -14.76 11.93 6.83
CA PHE A 406 -14.70 10.70 6.07
C PHE A 406 -15.96 9.86 6.28
N SER A 407 -16.41 9.21 5.22
CA SER A 407 -17.56 8.30 5.27
C SER A 407 -17.30 7.12 6.23
N THR A 408 -16.06 6.68 6.31
CA THR A 408 -15.63 5.60 7.20
C THR A 408 -15.65 5.98 8.69
N THR A 409 -15.68 7.26 9.02
CA THR A 409 -15.69 7.74 10.42
C THR A 409 -17.02 8.32 10.86
N GLU A 410 -18.05 8.29 10.04
CA GLU A 410 -19.36 8.88 10.30
C GLU A 410 -19.98 8.37 11.61
N HIS A 411 -19.86 7.06 11.89
CA HIS A 411 -20.37 6.45 13.13
C HIS A 411 -19.72 6.99 14.40
N PHE A 412 -18.49 7.46 14.33
CA PHE A 412 -17.74 7.97 15.49
C PHE A 412 -17.85 9.49 15.63
N THR A 413 -17.89 10.20 14.50
CA THR A 413 -17.85 11.66 14.48
C THR A 413 -19.25 12.26 14.45
N GLY A 414 -20.26 11.54 13.98
CA GLY A 414 -21.60 12.03 13.70
C GLY A 414 -21.64 13.03 12.53
N LEU A 415 -20.55 13.15 11.77
CA LEU A 415 -20.45 14.01 10.59
C LEU A 415 -20.60 13.16 9.34
N GLU A 416 -21.52 13.55 8.45
CA GLU A 416 -21.68 12.91 7.14
C GLU A 416 -20.39 13.01 6.33
N GLY A 417 -19.92 11.87 5.80
CA GLY A 417 -18.72 11.80 4.98
C GLY A 417 -18.86 12.56 3.67
N LYS A 418 -17.80 13.19 3.22
CA LYS A 418 -17.80 14.03 2.02
C LYS A 418 -16.62 13.72 1.13
N MET A 419 -16.91 13.22 -0.06
CA MET A 419 -15.93 13.14 -1.14
C MET A 419 -15.91 14.48 -1.89
N VAL A 420 -14.74 15.09 -2.05
CA VAL A 420 -14.59 16.43 -2.66
C VAL A 420 -13.86 16.32 -3.98
N LYS A 421 -14.41 16.91 -5.04
CA LYS A 421 -13.74 16.98 -6.33
C LYS A 421 -12.54 17.93 -6.25
N LEU A 422 -11.48 17.63 -7.02
CA LEU A 422 -10.27 18.46 -7.08
C LEU A 422 -10.60 19.93 -7.40
N GLU A 423 -11.50 20.19 -8.34
CA GLU A 423 -11.86 21.57 -8.71
C GLU A 423 -12.52 22.35 -7.56
N ASP A 424 -13.42 21.71 -6.81
CA ASP A 424 -14.06 22.32 -5.63
C ASP A 424 -13.03 22.60 -4.51
N ALA A 425 -12.04 21.71 -4.35
CA ALA A 425 -10.96 21.88 -3.39
C ALA A 425 -10.03 23.04 -3.79
N LEU A 426 -9.67 23.14 -5.08
CA LEU A 426 -8.86 24.24 -5.60
C LEU A 426 -9.57 25.58 -5.51
N ASP A 427 -10.86 25.63 -5.84
CA ASP A 427 -11.67 26.85 -5.71
C ASP A 427 -11.68 27.35 -4.27
N GLY A 428 -11.94 26.48 -3.32
CA GLY A 428 -11.92 26.83 -1.90
C GLY A 428 -10.57 27.37 -1.43
N CYS A 429 -9.49 26.68 -1.79
CA CYS A 429 -8.12 27.14 -1.45
C CYS A 429 -7.79 28.50 -2.08
N GLU A 430 -8.16 28.71 -3.35
CA GLU A 430 -7.89 29.94 -4.06
C GLU A 430 -8.64 31.13 -3.44
N ARG A 431 -9.90 30.96 -3.05
CA ARG A 431 -10.73 31.99 -2.40
C ARG A 431 -10.20 32.33 -1.00
N ILE A 432 -9.74 31.36 -0.23
CA ILE A 432 -9.07 31.60 1.06
C ILE A 432 -7.77 32.40 0.86
N LEU A 433 -6.95 32.04 -0.13
CA LEU A 433 -5.73 32.77 -0.46
C LEU A 433 -5.97 34.22 -0.91
N LYS A 434 -7.16 34.53 -1.45
CA LYS A 434 -7.62 35.87 -1.81
C LYS A 434 -8.28 36.65 -0.67
N ASP A 435 -8.25 36.12 0.55
CA ASP A 435 -8.84 36.70 1.77
C ASP A 435 -10.39 36.83 1.75
N GLU A 436 -11.09 36.12 0.87
CA GLU A 436 -12.58 36.20 0.80
C GLU A 436 -13.24 35.70 2.09
N PHE A 437 -12.57 34.89 2.88
CA PHE A 437 -13.08 34.33 4.15
C PHE A 437 -12.46 34.97 5.39
N SER A 438 -11.81 36.14 5.27
CA SER A 438 -11.16 36.82 6.42
C SER A 438 -12.13 37.16 7.55
N GLU A 439 -13.37 37.51 7.22
CA GLU A 439 -14.41 37.88 8.20
C GLU A 439 -15.17 36.66 8.77
N TYR A 440 -15.02 35.47 8.17
CA TYR A 440 -15.68 34.28 8.65
C TYR A 440 -14.92 33.63 9.80
N PRO A 441 -15.62 33.05 10.80
CA PRO A 441 -14.97 32.31 11.87
C PRO A 441 -14.14 31.14 11.32
N GLU A 442 -12.91 30.92 11.79
CA GLU A 442 -12.06 29.80 11.37
C GLU A 442 -12.77 28.44 11.51
N LYS A 443 -13.63 28.29 12.51
CA LYS A 443 -14.39 27.07 12.77
C LYS A 443 -15.39 26.71 11.66
N SER A 444 -15.89 27.68 10.90
CA SER A 444 -16.84 27.44 9.80
C SER A 444 -16.18 26.69 8.63
N LEU A 445 -14.85 26.70 8.54
CA LEU A 445 -14.06 26.02 7.52
C LEU A 445 -13.60 24.60 7.95
N TYR A 446 -13.93 24.20 9.17
CA TYR A 446 -13.50 22.91 9.73
C TYR A 446 -14.46 21.79 9.36
N MET A 447 -13.95 20.67 8.85
CA MET A 447 -14.73 19.47 8.49
C MET A 447 -15.88 19.76 7.50
N ILE A 448 -15.64 20.60 6.52
CA ILE A 448 -16.59 20.85 5.42
C ILE A 448 -16.09 20.18 4.14
N GLY A 449 -16.97 20.00 3.16
CA GLY A 449 -16.63 19.56 1.82
C GLY A 449 -16.23 20.74 0.93
N LYS A 450 -17.21 21.41 0.35
CA LYS A 450 -17.02 22.60 -0.49
C LYS A 450 -16.97 23.86 0.33
N ILE A 451 -16.25 24.87 -0.18
CA ILE A 451 -16.07 26.15 0.51
C ILE A 451 -17.38 26.88 0.81
N ASP A 452 -18.40 26.74 -0.05
CA ASP A 452 -19.67 27.39 0.10
C ASP A 452 -20.50 26.91 1.33
N GLU A 453 -20.11 25.76 1.90
CA GLU A 453 -20.70 25.27 3.14
C GLU A 453 -20.33 26.14 4.35
N ALA A 454 -19.21 26.86 4.29
CA ALA A 454 -18.80 27.81 5.34
C ALA A 454 -19.73 29.03 5.46
N MET A 455 -20.56 29.26 4.46
CA MET A 455 -21.51 30.41 4.41
C MET A 455 -22.87 30.07 5.02
N LYS A 456 -23.09 28.79 5.38
CA LYS A 456 -24.33 28.32 6.00
C LYS A 456 -24.21 28.29 7.52
#